data_43646e6c171bb72cf52e88a2f53ae8c5
#
_entry.id   43646e6c171bb72cf52e88a2f53ae8c5
#
_cell.length_a   1.000
_cell.length_b   1.000
_cell.length_c   1.000
_cell.angle_alpha   90.00
_cell.angle_beta   90.00
_cell.angle_gamma   90.00
#
_symmetry.space_group_name_H-M   'P 1'
#
loop_
_entity.id
_entity.type
_entity.pdbx_description
1 polymer ?
#
loop_
_entity_poly.entity_id
_entity_poly.type
_entity_poly.pdbx_seq_one_letter_code
_entity_poly.pdbx_strand_id
1 'polypeptide(L)'
;MSEIERIERTHDELQYLDNVLTGVGTSRSTRGGLLKKAAVATVGVGVLGPAGSALAGISRSSGDSVATVTTTAVTAEALAVTVLTAAVKAAPGTKVAPFIPVLKAANQTEFDHFSALSSLGAKPLTTQFWVPNAALGPGNINLFKTIEVAETLFIDAYLTGITVFAHAKQDKLARYAGEILGTEAEHRVLARYAQSVVEGKKLDRHTVPNNKGFETYTVKSMAAVVGELEKAGFGFGKQTSAPGQMLTFPGDPSKNGTGFYVIAPSPA
;
A
#
# COMPACT_ATOMS: atom_id res chain seq x y z
N MET A 1 -0.47 -30.16 -20.06
CA MET A 1 0.76 -29.46 -19.69
C MET A 1 1.90 -30.44 -19.81
N SER A 2 2.81 -30.20 -20.72
CA SER A 2 3.96 -31.10 -20.95
C SER A 2 4.98 -30.92 -19.82
N GLU A 3 5.87 -31.89 -19.67
CA GLU A 3 6.95 -31.86 -18.70
C GLU A 3 7.90 -30.65 -18.95
N ILE A 4 8.06 -30.29 -20.23
CA ILE A 4 8.83 -29.12 -20.67
C ILE A 4 8.19 -27.80 -20.17
N GLU A 5 6.87 -27.62 -20.32
CA GLU A 5 6.16 -26.45 -19.80
C GLU A 5 6.24 -26.33 -18.27
N ARG A 6 6.33 -27.46 -17.58
CA ARG A 6 6.51 -27.49 -16.12
C ARG A 6 7.93 -27.09 -15.72
N ILE A 7 8.96 -27.51 -16.49
CA ILE A 7 10.36 -27.16 -16.25
C ILE A 7 10.61 -25.68 -16.55
N GLU A 8 10.07 -25.16 -17.66
CA GLU A 8 10.17 -23.73 -18.00
C GLU A 8 9.51 -22.84 -16.94
N ARG A 9 8.33 -23.22 -16.45
CA ARG A 9 7.64 -22.50 -15.36
C ARG A 9 8.48 -22.47 -14.08
N THR A 10 9.07 -23.60 -13.70
CA THR A 10 9.94 -23.71 -12.51
C THR A 10 11.21 -22.87 -12.69
N HIS A 11 11.74 -22.77 -13.88
CA HIS A 11 12.91 -21.96 -14.19
C HIS A 11 12.59 -20.45 -14.11
N ASP A 12 11.46 -20.00 -14.66
CA ASP A 12 10.99 -18.63 -14.60
C ASP A 12 10.68 -18.21 -13.15
N GLU A 13 10.08 -19.11 -12.35
CA GLU A 13 9.82 -18.88 -10.92
C GLU A 13 11.12 -18.76 -10.11
N LEU A 14 12.11 -19.61 -10.38
CA LEU A 14 13.42 -19.55 -9.73
C LEU A 14 14.21 -18.31 -10.15
N GLN A 15 14.13 -17.90 -11.40
CA GLN A 15 14.74 -16.67 -11.89
C GLN A 15 14.07 -15.42 -11.30
N TYR A 16 12.75 -15.44 -11.12
CA TYR A 16 12.03 -14.39 -10.41
C TYR A 16 12.49 -14.30 -8.95
N LEU A 17 12.59 -15.44 -8.24
CA LEU A 17 13.12 -15.48 -6.87
C LEU A 17 14.56 -14.98 -6.77
N ASP A 18 15.41 -15.35 -7.71
CA ASP A 18 16.80 -14.90 -7.76
C ASP A 18 16.87 -13.36 -7.99
N ASN A 19 16.03 -12.82 -8.86
CA ASN A 19 15.92 -11.39 -9.10
C ASN A 19 15.37 -10.63 -7.88
N VAL A 20 14.41 -11.20 -7.17
CA VAL A 20 13.85 -10.63 -5.92
C VAL A 20 14.86 -10.70 -4.77
N LEU A 21 15.58 -11.82 -4.65
CA LEU A 21 16.56 -12.04 -3.58
C LEU A 21 17.88 -11.31 -3.83
N THR A 22 18.25 -11.07 -5.08
CA THR A 22 19.52 -10.41 -5.45
C THR A 22 19.39 -8.91 -5.69
N GLY A 23 18.14 -8.37 -5.74
CA GLY A 23 17.89 -6.92 -5.85
C GLY A 23 18.75 -6.25 -6.90
N VAL A 24 18.46 -6.50 -8.16
CA VAL A 24 19.02 -5.79 -9.32
C VAL A 24 20.52 -5.97 -9.59
N GLY A 25 20.82 -6.54 -10.74
CA GLY A 25 22.12 -6.40 -11.43
C GLY A 25 23.11 -7.49 -11.13
N THR A 26 23.36 -8.23 -12.15
CA THR A 26 24.42 -9.22 -12.38
C THR A 26 25.72 -8.98 -11.61
N SER A 27 25.79 -9.36 -10.36
CA SER A 27 27.06 -9.77 -9.74
C SER A 27 26.78 -10.67 -8.52
N ARG A 28 27.29 -11.88 -8.56
CA ARG A 28 27.35 -12.77 -7.40
C ARG A 28 28.06 -12.06 -6.26
N SER A 29 27.31 -11.61 -5.27
CA SER A 29 27.85 -11.01 -4.05
C SER A 29 27.81 -12.05 -2.94
N THR A 30 28.95 -12.33 -2.33
CA THR A 30 29.04 -13.14 -1.10
C THR A 30 28.37 -12.41 0.06
N ARG A 31 27.90 -13.15 1.10
CA ARG A 31 27.26 -12.58 2.31
C ARG A 31 28.00 -11.36 2.90
N GLY A 32 29.33 -11.30 2.78
CA GLY A 32 30.14 -10.17 3.23
C GLY A 32 30.05 -8.93 2.32
N GLY A 33 29.72 -9.10 1.03
CA GLY A 33 29.53 -8.00 0.09
C GLY A 33 28.19 -7.31 0.21
N LEU A 34 27.17 -8.00 0.70
CA LEU A 34 25.84 -7.45 0.94
C LEU A 34 25.84 -6.43 2.09
N LEU A 35 26.57 -6.72 3.16
CA LEU A 35 26.70 -5.81 4.32
C LEU A 35 27.47 -4.53 3.99
N LYS A 36 28.42 -4.57 3.02
CA LYS A 36 29.18 -3.38 2.60
C LYS A 36 28.41 -2.48 1.63
N LYS A 37 27.44 -3.00 0.85
CA LYS A 37 26.63 -2.21 -0.10
C LYS A 37 25.44 -1.51 0.57
N ALA A 38 24.97 -1.98 1.73
CA ALA A 38 23.94 -1.31 2.51
C ALA A 38 24.39 0.03 3.13
N ALA A 39 25.70 0.33 3.12
CA ALA A 39 26.25 1.54 3.74
C ALA A 39 26.39 2.76 2.79
N VAL A 40 25.96 2.68 1.52
CA VAL A 40 26.24 3.76 0.53
C VAL A 40 24.97 4.36 -0.11
N ALA A 41 23.78 4.05 0.37
CA ALA A 41 22.56 4.71 -0.10
C ALA A 41 22.07 5.80 0.88
N THR A 42 22.99 6.64 1.38
CA THR A 42 22.65 7.94 1.98
C THR A 42 22.74 9.02 0.91
N VAL A 43 21.72 9.15 0.06
CA VAL A 43 21.58 10.32 -0.81
C VAL A 43 20.57 11.28 -0.20
N GLY A 44 21.07 12.41 0.15
CA GLY A 44 20.53 13.74 0.32
C GLY A 44 19.04 13.91 0.55
N VAL A 45 18.67 14.13 1.82
CA VAL A 45 17.39 14.73 2.16
C VAL A 45 17.59 16.23 2.28
N GLY A 46 17.03 16.93 1.28
CA GLY A 46 16.92 18.38 1.28
C GLY A 46 16.22 18.91 2.53
N VAL A 47 16.74 20.01 3.01
CA VAL A 47 16.35 20.80 4.14
C VAL A 47 14.83 20.93 4.28
N LEU A 48 14.28 20.49 5.42
CA LEU A 48 12.93 20.73 5.87
C LEU A 48 12.80 22.20 6.29
N GLY A 49 11.97 22.96 5.59
CA GLY A 49 11.51 24.28 6.04
C GLY A 49 10.61 24.17 7.28
N PRO A 50 10.37 25.29 8.01
CA PRO A 50 9.73 25.30 9.32
C PRO A 50 8.20 25.26 9.24
N ALA A 51 7.62 24.25 8.63
CA ALA A 51 6.23 23.88 8.80
C ALA A 51 6.21 22.39 9.12
N GLY A 52 6.13 22.08 10.41
CA GLY A 52 6.29 20.74 10.95
C GLY A 52 5.46 19.70 10.20
N SER A 53 6.12 18.81 9.50
CA SER A 53 5.50 17.61 8.96
C SER A 53 4.96 16.80 10.12
N ALA A 54 3.69 16.39 10.08
CA ALA A 54 3.11 15.47 11.07
C ALA A 54 3.93 14.18 11.20
N LEU A 55 4.73 13.88 10.18
CA LEU A 55 5.64 12.74 10.11
C LEU A 55 7.05 12.99 10.70
N ALA A 56 7.34 14.19 11.25
CA ALA A 56 8.64 14.46 11.87
C ALA A 56 8.97 13.58 13.08
N GLY A 57 7.97 12.88 13.63
CA GLY A 57 8.13 11.92 14.72
C GLY A 57 8.53 10.50 14.28
N ILE A 58 8.53 10.17 12.98
CA ILE A 58 9.01 8.87 12.51
C ILE A 58 10.53 8.92 12.47
N SER A 59 11.14 8.42 13.54
CA SER A 59 12.59 8.39 13.70
C SER A 59 13.26 7.56 12.61
N ARG A 60 14.30 8.11 12.00
CA ARG A 60 15.19 7.41 11.05
C ARG A 60 16.17 6.44 11.73
N SER A 61 15.98 6.16 13.02
CA SER A 61 16.88 5.32 13.79
C SER A 61 16.54 3.84 13.61
N SER A 62 17.55 3.06 13.46
CA SER A 62 17.82 1.62 13.58
C SER A 62 16.69 0.57 13.71
N GLY A 63 15.44 0.86 13.39
CA GLY A 63 14.30 -0.07 13.36
C GLY A 63 12.98 0.61 13.76
N ASP A 64 11.89 0.19 13.13
CA ASP A 64 10.55 0.65 13.49
C ASP A 64 10.12 0.06 14.84
N SER A 65 9.47 0.85 15.68
CA SER A 65 8.83 0.38 16.92
C SER A 65 7.39 -0.11 16.63
N VAL A 66 6.82 -0.88 17.57
CA VAL A 66 5.39 -1.26 17.53
C VAL A 66 4.52 -0.02 17.37
N ALA A 67 4.80 1.05 18.13
CA ALA A 67 4.05 2.30 18.05
C ALA A 67 4.21 2.99 16.67
N THR A 68 5.41 2.99 16.11
CA THR A 68 5.66 3.54 14.76
C THR A 68 4.84 2.79 13.72
N VAL A 69 4.88 1.46 13.74
CA VAL A 69 4.12 0.63 12.79
C VAL A 69 2.61 0.89 12.92
N THR A 70 2.05 0.78 14.11
CA THR A 70 0.61 0.92 14.30
C THR A 70 0.10 2.32 13.98
N THR A 71 0.86 3.37 14.32
CA THR A 71 0.50 4.75 14.02
C THR A 71 0.59 5.05 12.53
N THR A 72 1.61 4.52 11.84
CA THR A 72 1.72 4.69 10.38
C THR A 72 0.63 3.90 9.66
N ALA A 73 0.38 2.66 10.07
CA ALA A 73 -0.69 1.84 9.49
C ALA A 73 -2.05 2.53 9.61
N VAL A 74 -2.49 2.93 10.80
CA VAL A 74 -3.80 3.60 10.96
C VAL A 74 -3.88 4.93 10.19
N THR A 75 -2.75 5.60 9.93
CA THR A 75 -2.71 6.80 9.07
C THR A 75 -2.88 6.43 7.60
N ALA A 76 -2.29 5.33 7.16
CA ALA A 76 -2.43 4.81 5.81
C ALA A 76 -3.87 4.38 5.52
N GLU A 77 -4.51 3.67 6.45
CA GLU A 77 -5.94 3.31 6.32
C GLU A 77 -6.85 4.55 6.23
N ALA A 78 -6.59 5.56 7.04
CA ALA A 78 -7.33 6.83 6.94
C ALA A 78 -7.14 7.53 5.57
N LEU A 79 -5.94 7.43 4.98
CA LEU A 79 -5.68 7.89 3.61
C LEU A 79 -6.47 7.06 2.60
N ALA A 80 -6.45 5.73 2.69
CA ALA A 80 -7.17 4.82 1.79
C ALA A 80 -8.67 5.12 1.79
N VAL A 81 -9.30 5.20 2.97
CA VAL A 81 -10.72 5.59 3.11
C VAL A 81 -10.99 6.95 2.48
N THR A 82 -10.09 7.91 2.65
CA THR A 82 -10.26 9.27 2.09
C THR A 82 -10.24 9.23 0.56
N VAL A 83 -9.28 8.51 -0.03
CA VAL A 83 -9.15 8.37 -1.49
C VAL A 83 -10.32 7.59 -2.08
N LEU A 84 -10.68 6.45 -1.51
CA LEU A 84 -11.76 5.60 -2.00
C LEU A 84 -13.12 6.29 -1.88
N THR A 85 -13.37 7.04 -0.80
CA THR A 85 -14.58 7.86 -0.66
C THR A 85 -14.69 8.88 -1.78
N ALA A 86 -13.60 9.58 -2.10
CA ALA A 86 -13.58 10.55 -3.19
C ALA A 86 -13.73 9.85 -4.56
N ALA A 87 -13.09 8.70 -4.75
CA ALA A 87 -13.18 7.90 -5.96
C ALA A 87 -14.61 7.41 -6.23
N VAL A 88 -15.31 6.87 -5.22
CA VAL A 88 -16.72 6.46 -5.34
C VAL A 88 -17.61 7.61 -5.75
N LYS A 89 -17.42 8.81 -5.17
CA LYS A 89 -18.19 10.01 -5.52
C LYS A 89 -17.92 10.51 -6.93
N ALA A 90 -16.71 10.37 -7.43
CA ALA A 90 -16.29 10.83 -8.74
C ALA A 90 -16.55 9.81 -9.87
N ALA A 91 -16.82 8.55 -9.55
CA ALA A 91 -16.96 7.46 -10.52
C ALA A 91 -18.18 7.53 -11.45
N PRO A 92 -19.38 8.04 -11.02
CA PRO A 92 -20.55 8.07 -11.91
C PRO A 92 -20.29 8.76 -13.24
N GLY A 93 -20.75 8.14 -14.34
CA GLY A 93 -20.56 8.67 -15.70
C GLY A 93 -19.15 8.48 -16.28
N THR A 94 -18.25 7.82 -15.58
CA THR A 94 -16.89 7.52 -16.04
C THR A 94 -16.71 6.03 -16.39
N LYS A 95 -15.57 5.66 -16.96
CA LYS A 95 -15.18 4.25 -17.18
C LYS A 95 -15.02 3.46 -15.87
N VAL A 96 -14.90 4.13 -14.73
CA VAL A 96 -14.79 3.54 -13.40
C VAL A 96 -16.16 3.16 -12.82
N ALA A 97 -17.26 3.72 -13.35
CA ALA A 97 -18.61 3.48 -12.84
C ALA A 97 -18.98 1.99 -12.64
N PRO A 98 -18.62 1.04 -13.51
CA PRO A 98 -18.92 -0.38 -13.30
C PRO A 98 -18.27 -0.98 -12.03
N PHE A 99 -17.21 -0.34 -11.51
CA PHE A 99 -16.46 -0.80 -10.35
C PHE A 99 -16.91 -0.15 -9.03
N ILE A 100 -17.94 0.72 -9.05
CA ILE A 100 -18.46 1.36 -7.82
C ILE A 100 -18.76 0.33 -6.71
N PRO A 101 -19.39 -0.82 -6.96
CA PRO A 101 -19.63 -1.81 -5.90
C PRO A 101 -18.32 -2.32 -5.27
N VAL A 102 -17.28 -2.60 -6.09
CA VAL A 102 -15.98 -3.07 -5.62
C VAL A 102 -15.27 -1.97 -4.81
N LEU A 103 -15.29 -0.72 -5.31
CA LEU A 103 -14.71 0.42 -4.58
C LEU A 103 -15.42 0.68 -3.25
N LYS A 104 -16.74 0.50 -3.17
CA LYS A 104 -17.48 0.63 -1.91
C LYS A 104 -17.14 -0.48 -0.91
N ALA A 105 -16.97 -1.71 -1.38
CA ALA A 105 -16.55 -2.82 -0.52
C ALA A 105 -15.13 -2.56 0.03
N ALA A 106 -14.17 -2.24 -0.84
CA ALA A 106 -12.82 -1.89 -0.44
C ALA A 106 -12.82 -0.73 0.57
N ASN A 107 -13.57 0.36 0.29
CA ASN A 107 -13.64 1.51 1.18
C ASN A 107 -14.15 1.15 2.59
N GLN A 108 -15.12 0.24 2.70
CA GLN A 108 -15.58 -0.23 3.99
C GLN A 108 -14.53 -1.10 4.69
N THR A 109 -13.84 -1.95 3.94
CA THR A 109 -12.78 -2.81 4.47
C THR A 109 -11.62 -1.98 5.02
N GLU A 110 -11.17 -0.94 4.30
CA GLU A 110 -10.15 -0.01 4.82
C GLU A 110 -10.59 0.70 6.10
N PHE A 111 -11.88 1.04 6.20
CA PHE A 111 -12.41 1.61 7.45
C PHE A 111 -12.45 0.57 8.58
N ASP A 112 -12.69 -0.69 8.30
CA ASP A 112 -12.64 -1.76 9.28
C ASP A 112 -11.20 -1.99 9.77
N HIS A 113 -10.20 -1.94 8.88
CA HIS A 113 -8.77 -1.93 9.24
C HIS A 113 -8.43 -0.73 10.14
N PHE A 114 -8.83 0.48 9.73
CA PHE A 114 -8.68 1.70 10.52
C PHE A 114 -9.29 1.53 11.93
N SER A 115 -10.49 0.99 12.00
CA SER A 115 -11.24 0.80 13.26
C SER A 115 -10.57 -0.22 14.16
N ALA A 116 -10.09 -1.34 13.59
CA ALA A 116 -9.37 -2.37 14.31
C ALA A 116 -8.07 -1.82 14.92
N LEU A 117 -7.24 -1.14 14.12
CA LEU A 117 -6.01 -0.50 14.59
C LEU A 117 -6.28 0.57 15.65
N SER A 118 -7.33 1.36 15.46
CA SER A 118 -7.74 2.39 16.44
C SER A 118 -8.19 1.76 17.76
N SER A 119 -8.87 0.62 17.74
CA SER A 119 -9.28 -0.13 18.94
C SER A 119 -8.10 -0.64 19.76
N LEU A 120 -6.95 -0.84 19.12
CA LEU A 120 -5.68 -1.18 19.75
C LEU A 120 -4.94 0.04 20.31
N GLY A 121 -5.55 1.21 20.26
CA GLY A 121 -5.00 2.47 20.79
C GLY A 121 -4.17 3.27 19.77
N ALA A 122 -4.04 2.81 18.52
CA ALA A 122 -3.37 3.58 17.49
C ALA A 122 -4.17 4.84 17.12
N LYS A 123 -3.47 5.94 16.87
CA LYS A 123 -4.08 7.20 16.42
C LYS A 123 -3.40 7.66 15.15
N PRO A 124 -4.16 8.11 14.13
CA PRO A 124 -3.55 8.61 12.93
C PRO A 124 -2.76 9.90 13.20
N LEU A 125 -1.63 10.07 12.53
CA LEU A 125 -0.79 11.27 12.61
C LEU A 125 -1.50 12.50 12.07
N THR A 126 -2.39 12.29 11.12
CA THR A 126 -3.21 13.33 10.51
C THR A 126 -4.52 12.74 10.01
N THR A 127 -5.53 13.60 9.89
CA THR A 127 -6.81 13.30 9.22
C THR A 127 -6.99 14.14 7.95
N GLN A 128 -5.95 14.86 7.53
CA GLN A 128 -5.95 15.67 6.32
C GLN A 128 -4.89 15.14 5.35
N PHE A 129 -5.29 14.92 4.11
CA PHE A 129 -4.45 14.31 3.10
C PHE A 129 -4.47 15.11 1.81
N TRP A 130 -3.29 15.45 1.28
CA TRP A 130 -3.18 15.91 -0.09
C TRP A 130 -3.29 14.72 -1.03
N VAL A 131 -4.30 14.71 -1.88
CA VAL A 131 -4.55 13.63 -2.84
C VAL A 131 -4.25 14.15 -4.24
N PRO A 132 -3.31 13.52 -4.96
CA PRO A 132 -2.92 13.98 -6.28
C PRO A 132 -4.05 13.76 -7.31
N ASN A 133 -4.17 14.66 -8.28
CA ASN A 133 -5.14 14.54 -9.38
C ASN A 133 -4.97 13.26 -10.19
N ALA A 134 -3.76 12.65 -10.17
CA ALA A 134 -3.53 11.34 -10.79
C ALA A 134 -4.45 10.25 -10.22
N ALA A 135 -4.80 10.33 -8.93
CA ALA A 135 -5.73 9.42 -8.29
C ALA A 135 -7.21 9.72 -8.63
N LEU A 136 -7.56 11.02 -8.75
CA LEU A 136 -8.96 11.47 -8.80
C LEU A 136 -9.27 12.38 -10.01
N GLY A 137 -8.33 12.53 -10.94
CA GLY A 137 -8.46 13.43 -12.09
C GLY A 137 -9.54 13.03 -13.08
N PRO A 138 -9.81 13.86 -14.11
CA PRO A 138 -10.90 13.68 -15.05
C PRO A 138 -10.91 12.28 -15.67
N GLY A 139 -12.08 11.62 -15.59
CA GLY A 139 -12.27 10.26 -16.11
C GLY A 139 -11.63 9.15 -15.25
N ASN A 140 -10.93 9.49 -14.16
CA ASN A 140 -10.31 8.56 -13.18
C ASN A 140 -9.49 7.40 -13.79
N ILE A 141 -8.93 7.62 -14.98
CA ILE A 141 -8.28 6.56 -15.76
C ILE A 141 -7.05 5.96 -15.06
N ASN A 142 -6.43 6.73 -14.17
CA ASN A 142 -5.26 6.31 -13.40
C ASN A 142 -5.60 5.89 -11.96
N LEU A 143 -6.87 5.92 -11.55
CA LEU A 143 -7.29 5.56 -10.20
C LEU A 143 -6.74 4.19 -9.80
N PHE A 144 -6.99 3.17 -10.61
CA PHE A 144 -6.60 1.81 -10.29
C PHE A 144 -5.08 1.58 -10.30
N LYS A 145 -4.33 2.33 -11.11
CA LYS A 145 -2.84 2.34 -11.02
C LYS A 145 -2.38 2.94 -9.71
N THR A 146 -3.04 3.99 -9.26
CA THR A 146 -2.72 4.64 -7.98
C THR A 146 -3.05 3.71 -6.81
N ILE A 147 -4.20 3.03 -6.85
CA ILE A 147 -4.55 2.00 -5.87
C ILE A 147 -3.51 0.87 -5.89
N GLU A 148 -3.15 0.32 -7.04
CA GLU A 148 -2.12 -0.73 -7.14
C GLU A 148 -0.80 -0.33 -6.46
N VAL A 149 -0.35 0.90 -6.67
CA VAL A 149 0.87 1.43 -6.02
C VAL A 149 0.68 1.55 -4.51
N ALA A 150 -0.44 2.11 -4.06
CA ALA A 150 -0.72 2.28 -2.63
C ALA A 150 -0.81 0.92 -1.92
N GLU A 151 -1.56 -0.03 -2.46
CA GLU A 151 -1.70 -1.39 -1.90
C GLU A 151 -0.36 -2.14 -1.87
N THR A 152 0.49 -1.95 -2.87
CA THR A 152 1.84 -2.54 -2.85
C THR A 152 2.66 -1.99 -1.69
N LEU A 153 2.56 -0.70 -1.40
CA LEU A 153 3.24 -0.07 -0.26
C LEU A 153 2.61 -0.48 1.09
N PHE A 154 1.30 -0.67 1.13
CA PHE A 154 0.60 -1.16 2.33
C PHE A 154 1.00 -2.60 2.65
N ILE A 155 1.08 -3.47 1.64
CA ILE A 155 1.62 -4.83 1.77
C ILE A 155 3.05 -4.79 2.35
N ASP A 156 3.95 -3.95 1.82
CA ASP A 156 5.30 -3.77 2.34
C ASP A 156 5.29 -3.28 3.80
N ALA A 157 4.37 -2.38 4.15
CA ALA A 157 4.19 -1.89 5.51
C ALA A 157 3.75 -3.00 6.46
N TYR A 158 2.76 -3.82 6.07
CA TYR A 158 2.29 -4.93 6.90
C TYR A 158 3.32 -6.05 7.02
N LEU A 159 4.11 -6.35 5.97
CA LEU A 159 5.26 -7.27 6.08
C LEU A 159 6.32 -6.76 7.07
N THR A 160 6.58 -5.44 7.06
CA THR A 160 7.44 -4.79 8.07
C THR A 160 6.81 -4.92 9.45
N GLY A 161 5.50 -4.68 9.56
CA GLY A 161 4.74 -4.82 10.80
C GLY A 161 4.83 -6.23 11.39
N ILE A 162 4.61 -7.26 10.59
CA ILE A 162 4.75 -8.67 11.02
C ILE A 162 6.13 -8.90 11.63
N THR A 163 7.18 -8.42 10.97
CA THR A 163 8.56 -8.58 11.45
C THR A 163 8.79 -7.87 12.78
N VAL A 164 8.35 -6.61 12.90
CA VAL A 164 8.50 -5.80 14.13
C VAL A 164 7.71 -6.40 15.27
N PHE A 165 6.46 -6.81 15.02
CA PHE A 165 5.59 -7.40 16.06
C PHE A 165 6.11 -8.75 16.54
N ALA A 166 6.62 -9.60 15.64
CA ALA A 166 7.23 -10.87 16.00
C ALA A 166 8.47 -10.67 16.87
N HIS A 167 9.36 -9.73 16.51
CA HIS A 167 10.52 -9.40 17.33
C HIS A 167 10.13 -8.84 18.71
N ALA A 168 9.04 -8.07 18.78
CA ALA A 168 8.49 -7.54 20.02
C ALA A 168 7.66 -8.57 20.81
N LYS A 169 7.56 -9.83 20.36
CA LYS A 169 6.71 -10.89 20.94
C LYS A 169 5.23 -10.49 21.03
N GLN A 170 4.76 -9.77 20.03
CA GLN A 170 3.38 -9.32 19.88
C GLN A 170 2.68 -10.14 18.80
N ASP A 171 2.55 -11.45 19.02
CA ASP A 171 2.03 -12.43 18.05
C ASP A 171 0.59 -12.11 17.59
N LYS A 172 -0.25 -11.56 18.50
CA LYS A 172 -1.60 -11.09 18.12
C LYS A 172 -1.53 -9.95 17.08
N LEU A 173 -0.64 -8.98 17.27
CA LEU A 173 -0.46 -7.90 16.30
C LEU A 173 0.17 -8.40 14.99
N ALA A 174 1.10 -9.35 15.06
CA ALA A 174 1.68 -9.98 13.87
C ALA A 174 0.61 -10.72 13.06
N ARG A 175 -0.32 -11.43 13.72
CA ARG A 175 -1.46 -12.08 13.07
C ARG A 175 -2.39 -11.06 12.41
N TYR A 176 -2.77 -9.99 13.10
CA TYR A 176 -3.59 -8.93 12.52
C TYR A 176 -2.96 -8.29 11.29
N ALA A 177 -1.65 -8.01 11.34
CA ALA A 177 -0.93 -7.49 10.18
C ALA A 177 -0.97 -8.48 9.01
N GLY A 178 -0.91 -9.80 9.27
CA GLY A 178 -1.07 -10.84 8.25
C GLY A 178 -2.48 -10.93 7.68
N GLU A 179 -3.51 -10.78 8.51
CA GLU A 179 -4.92 -10.76 8.09
C GLU A 179 -5.20 -9.55 7.17
N ILE A 180 -4.77 -8.37 7.57
CA ILE A 180 -4.91 -7.15 6.77
C ILE A 180 -4.11 -7.26 5.46
N LEU A 181 -2.85 -7.70 5.50
CA LEU A 181 -2.03 -7.92 4.32
C LEU A 181 -2.72 -8.80 3.27
N GLY A 182 -3.42 -9.84 3.70
CA GLY A 182 -4.19 -10.71 2.81
C GLY A 182 -5.25 -9.92 2.03
N THR A 183 -5.94 -9.00 2.69
CA THR A 183 -6.96 -8.14 2.10
C THR A 183 -6.36 -7.09 1.16
N GLU A 184 -5.22 -6.48 1.53
CA GLU A 184 -4.52 -5.53 0.64
C GLU A 184 -4.04 -6.20 -0.65
N ALA A 185 -3.60 -7.45 -0.56
CA ALA A 185 -3.23 -8.23 -1.75
C ALA A 185 -4.45 -8.47 -2.67
N GLU A 186 -5.63 -8.69 -2.11
CA GLU A 186 -6.89 -8.83 -2.84
C GLU A 186 -7.30 -7.51 -3.50
N HIS A 187 -7.27 -6.39 -2.78
CA HIS A 187 -7.52 -5.03 -3.32
C HIS A 187 -6.59 -4.72 -4.49
N ARG A 188 -5.30 -5.01 -4.35
CA ARG A 188 -4.32 -4.80 -5.42
C ARG A 188 -4.63 -5.63 -6.67
N VAL A 189 -5.01 -6.90 -6.51
CA VAL A 189 -5.40 -7.78 -7.62
C VAL A 189 -6.62 -7.22 -8.33
N LEU A 190 -7.64 -6.79 -7.58
CA LEU A 190 -8.85 -6.17 -8.13
C LEU A 190 -8.54 -4.85 -8.85
N ALA A 191 -7.65 -4.02 -8.31
CA ALA A 191 -7.21 -2.79 -8.96
C ALA A 191 -6.52 -3.07 -10.30
N ARG A 192 -5.61 -4.04 -10.37
CA ARG A 192 -4.94 -4.46 -11.60
C ARG A 192 -5.94 -4.98 -12.65
N TYR A 193 -6.92 -5.77 -12.22
CA TYR A 193 -7.99 -6.24 -13.08
C TYR A 193 -8.82 -5.07 -13.62
N ALA A 194 -9.30 -4.21 -12.75
CA ALA A 194 -10.10 -3.05 -13.11
C ALA A 194 -9.35 -2.10 -14.06
N GLN A 195 -8.05 -1.88 -13.84
CA GLN A 195 -7.21 -1.09 -14.74
C GLN A 195 -7.16 -1.70 -16.15
N SER A 196 -7.01 -3.03 -16.24
CA SER A 196 -7.00 -3.73 -17.53
C SER A 196 -8.33 -3.53 -18.29
N VAL A 197 -9.45 -3.59 -17.58
CA VAL A 197 -10.78 -3.36 -18.16
C VAL A 197 -10.95 -1.92 -18.62
N VAL A 198 -10.57 -0.94 -17.79
CA VAL A 198 -10.67 0.49 -18.12
C VAL A 198 -9.82 0.86 -19.33
N GLU A 199 -8.64 0.24 -19.47
CA GLU A 199 -7.73 0.42 -20.61
C GLU A 199 -8.11 -0.42 -21.83
N GLY A 200 -9.10 -1.33 -21.72
CA GLY A 200 -9.48 -2.24 -22.80
C GLY A 200 -8.40 -3.26 -23.14
N LYS A 201 -7.53 -3.59 -22.19
CA LYS A 201 -6.45 -4.57 -22.36
C LYS A 201 -7.00 -5.99 -22.28
N LYS A 202 -6.54 -6.85 -23.18
CA LYS A 202 -6.80 -8.29 -23.09
C LYS A 202 -5.87 -8.91 -22.06
N LEU A 203 -6.43 -9.73 -21.17
CA LEU A 203 -5.64 -10.50 -20.21
C LEU A 203 -4.96 -11.69 -20.92
N ASP A 204 -3.69 -11.87 -20.65
CA ASP A 204 -2.88 -13.01 -21.06
C ASP A 204 -2.00 -13.48 -19.88
N ARG A 205 -1.15 -14.49 -20.10
CA ARG A 205 -0.29 -15.04 -19.04
C ARG A 205 0.64 -14.04 -18.35
N HIS A 206 0.93 -12.91 -19.00
CA HIS A 206 1.82 -11.87 -18.45
C HIS A 206 1.05 -10.73 -17.78
N THR A 207 -0.21 -10.54 -18.16
CA THR A 207 -1.06 -9.43 -17.73
C THR A 207 -2.17 -9.83 -16.79
N VAL A 208 -2.34 -11.13 -16.50
CA VAL A 208 -3.30 -11.57 -15.46
C VAL A 208 -2.95 -10.94 -14.12
N PRO A 209 -3.97 -10.43 -13.38
CA PRO A 209 -3.73 -9.61 -12.19
C PRO A 209 -3.14 -10.39 -10.99
N ASN A 210 -3.29 -11.71 -10.98
CA ASN A 210 -2.88 -12.60 -9.89
C ASN A 210 -1.64 -13.44 -10.23
N ASN A 211 -0.69 -12.89 -10.97
CA ASN A 211 0.49 -13.61 -11.46
C ASN A 211 1.71 -13.57 -10.53
N LYS A 212 1.53 -13.23 -9.25
CA LYS A 212 2.61 -13.24 -8.26
C LYS A 212 2.54 -14.50 -7.41
N GLY A 213 3.68 -15.21 -7.27
CA GLY A 213 3.81 -16.34 -6.36
C GLY A 213 4.09 -15.91 -4.91
N PHE A 214 4.74 -14.73 -4.75
CA PHE A 214 5.05 -14.15 -3.44
C PHE A 214 4.82 -12.64 -3.48
N GLU A 215 4.49 -12.06 -2.32
CA GLU A 215 4.50 -10.62 -2.18
C GLU A 215 5.93 -10.10 -2.11
N THR A 216 6.15 -8.96 -2.74
CA THR A 216 7.45 -8.27 -2.68
C THR A 216 7.61 -7.59 -1.33
N TYR A 217 8.83 -7.60 -0.80
CA TYR A 217 9.21 -6.87 0.40
C TYR A 217 10.37 -5.94 0.05
N THR A 218 10.04 -4.85 -0.62
CA THR A 218 11.03 -3.91 -1.19
C THR A 218 11.27 -2.72 -0.28
N VAL A 219 10.22 -2.25 0.41
CA VAL A 219 10.28 -1.11 1.32
C VAL A 219 10.25 -1.62 2.75
N LYS A 220 11.35 -1.46 3.49
CA LYS A 220 11.61 -2.17 4.74
C LYS A 220 11.56 -1.28 6.00
N SER A 221 10.86 -0.16 5.93
CA SER A 221 10.61 0.71 7.08
C SER A 221 9.38 1.57 6.86
N MET A 222 8.70 1.97 7.92
CA MET A 222 7.54 2.85 7.86
C MET A 222 7.89 4.21 7.24
N ALA A 223 9.05 4.76 7.57
CA ALA A 223 9.52 6.01 6.99
C ALA A 223 9.73 5.93 5.47
N ALA A 224 10.20 4.78 4.98
CA ALA A 224 10.39 4.56 3.55
C ALA A 224 9.04 4.35 2.84
N VAL A 225 8.08 3.64 3.43
CA VAL A 225 6.70 3.52 2.90
C VAL A 225 6.07 4.89 2.72
N VAL A 226 6.12 5.73 3.75
CA VAL A 226 5.61 7.10 3.68
C VAL A 226 6.33 7.92 2.60
N GLY A 227 7.65 7.80 2.51
CA GLY A 227 8.44 8.48 1.49
C GLY A 227 8.06 8.08 0.06
N GLU A 228 7.73 6.81 -0.19
CA GLU A 228 7.24 6.37 -1.50
C GLU A 228 5.82 6.88 -1.79
N LEU A 229 4.92 6.93 -0.80
CA LEU A 229 3.61 7.57 -0.95
C LEU A 229 3.75 9.08 -1.24
N GLU A 230 4.68 9.78 -0.59
CA GLU A 230 4.97 11.19 -0.90
C GLU A 230 5.51 11.38 -2.32
N LYS A 231 6.37 10.49 -2.81
CA LYS A 231 6.85 10.47 -4.21
C LYS A 231 5.72 10.21 -5.20
N ALA A 232 4.73 9.39 -4.83
CA ALA A 232 3.52 9.19 -5.61
C ALA A 232 2.57 10.42 -5.61
N GLY A 233 2.92 11.47 -4.87
CA GLY A 233 2.21 12.75 -4.82
C GLY A 233 1.27 12.93 -3.66
N PHE A 234 1.13 11.95 -2.76
CA PHE A 234 0.33 12.09 -1.55
C PHE A 234 1.00 12.99 -0.52
N GLY A 235 0.20 13.70 0.28
CA GLY A 235 0.71 14.52 1.37
C GLY A 235 -0.06 14.29 2.67
N PHE A 236 0.65 14.30 3.76
CA PHE A 236 0.15 14.01 5.10
C PHE A 236 0.09 15.31 5.91
N GLY A 237 -1.09 15.93 6.00
CA GLY A 237 -1.32 17.23 6.63
C GLY A 237 -0.69 18.42 5.90
N LYS A 238 -0.15 18.20 4.70
CA LYS A 238 0.52 19.24 3.91
C LYS A 238 0.29 19.02 2.41
N GLN A 239 0.33 20.12 1.65
CA GLN A 239 0.37 20.07 0.18
C GLN A 239 1.71 19.53 -0.31
N THR A 240 1.70 18.80 -1.44
CA THR A 240 2.89 18.40 -2.17
C THR A 240 3.04 19.24 -3.45
N SER A 241 4.12 19.03 -4.20
CA SER A 241 4.32 19.65 -5.52
C SER A 241 3.42 19.07 -6.61
N ALA A 242 2.85 17.87 -6.40
CA ALA A 242 1.92 17.27 -7.34
C ALA A 242 0.60 18.05 -7.36
N PRO A 243 0.01 18.34 -8.54
CA PRO A 243 -1.34 18.90 -8.61
C PRO A 243 -2.34 17.98 -7.92
N GLY A 244 -3.17 18.53 -7.04
CA GLY A 244 -4.09 17.75 -6.22
C GLY A 244 -5.01 18.64 -5.38
N GLN A 245 -5.60 18.04 -4.37
CA GLN A 245 -6.48 18.72 -3.43
C GLN A 245 -6.30 18.19 -2.01
N MET A 246 -6.54 19.05 -1.03
CA MET A 246 -6.58 18.64 0.38
C MET A 246 -7.94 18.02 0.68
N LEU A 247 -7.95 16.79 1.18
CA LEU A 247 -9.15 16.08 1.61
C LEU A 247 -9.04 15.73 3.09
N THR A 248 -10.20 15.72 3.76
CA THR A 248 -10.29 15.32 5.16
C THR A 248 -10.85 13.91 5.26
N PHE A 249 -10.31 13.10 6.15
CA PHE A 249 -10.83 11.76 6.46
C PHE A 249 -12.32 11.81 6.80
N PRO A 250 -13.16 11.11 6.02
CA PRO A 250 -14.62 11.27 6.10
C PRO A 250 -15.29 10.44 7.22
N GLY A 251 -14.52 9.62 7.94
CA GLY A 251 -15.05 8.63 8.88
C GLY A 251 -15.69 7.45 8.15
N ASP A 252 -16.66 6.81 8.80
CA ASP A 252 -17.33 5.59 8.37
C ASP A 252 -18.02 5.73 7.00
N PRO A 253 -17.55 4.99 5.96
CA PRO A 253 -18.12 5.08 4.61
C PRO A 253 -19.58 4.60 4.52
N SER A 254 -20.03 3.70 5.39
CA SER A 254 -21.42 3.23 5.41
C SER A 254 -22.39 4.37 5.75
N LYS A 255 -21.94 5.33 6.55
CA LYS A 255 -22.77 6.48 6.99
C LYS A 255 -22.86 7.60 5.95
N ASN A 256 -21.97 7.62 4.97
CA ASN A 256 -21.95 8.64 3.91
C ASN A 256 -22.29 8.08 2.52
N GLY A 257 -22.70 6.82 2.42
CA GLY A 257 -23.13 6.17 1.19
C GLY A 257 -21.99 5.73 0.26
N THR A 258 -20.74 5.81 0.71
CA THR A 258 -19.55 5.41 -0.07
C THR A 258 -18.97 4.06 0.35
N GLY A 259 -19.61 3.37 1.29
CA GLY A 259 -19.34 2.01 1.70
C GLY A 259 -20.64 1.23 1.88
N PHE A 260 -20.51 -0.08 2.13
CA PHE A 260 -21.60 -0.96 2.52
C PHE A 260 -21.03 -2.10 3.38
N TYR A 261 -21.91 -2.82 4.04
CA TYR A 261 -21.53 -3.94 4.90
C TYR A 261 -20.62 -4.93 4.17
N VAL A 262 -19.52 -5.28 4.80
CA VAL A 262 -18.59 -6.35 4.39
C VAL A 262 -18.52 -7.38 5.51
N ILE A 263 -18.11 -8.61 5.18
CA ILE A 263 -17.88 -9.65 6.17
C ILE A 263 -16.56 -9.39 6.83
N ALA A 264 -16.56 -8.67 7.95
CA ALA A 264 -15.39 -8.49 8.78
C ALA A 264 -15.41 -9.56 9.88
N PRO A 265 -14.41 -10.45 9.98
CA PRO A 265 -14.27 -11.26 11.16
C PRO A 265 -14.04 -10.34 12.36
N SER A 266 -14.75 -10.62 13.47
CA SER A 266 -14.47 -9.93 14.72
C SER A 266 -13.02 -10.22 15.12
N PRO A 267 -12.19 -9.21 15.39
CA PRO A 267 -10.85 -9.44 15.91
C PRO A 267 -10.97 -10.18 17.24
N ALA A 268 -10.57 -11.43 17.28
CA ALA A 268 -10.61 -12.29 18.47
C ALA A 268 -9.50 -11.95 19.47
#